data_46929fa320d262d9be6b060fadf43d54
#
_entry.id   46929fa320d262d9be6b060fadf43d54
#
_cell.length_a   1.000
_cell.length_b   1.000
_cell.length_c   1.000
_cell.angle_alpha   90.00
_cell.angle_beta   90.00
_cell.angle_gamma   90.00
#
_symmetry.space_group_name_H-M   'P 1'
#
loop_
_entity.id
_entity.type
_entity.pdbx_description
1 polymer ?
#
loop_
_entity_poly.entity_id
_entity_poly.type
_entity_poly.pdbx_seq_one_letter_code
_entity_poly.pdbx_strand_id
1 'polypeptide(L)'
;MAKDTKVEEERVYSIPLRAVKHTPRWRRSKKAISEIRQYLAHHLGAEEDKVKLDPSINQKVWEKGSSNPPNKITIRAMKFDDGVVEAELATES
;
A
#
# COMPACT_ATOMS: atom_id res chain seq x y z
N MET A 1 16.79 -15.78 6.94
CA MET A 1 17.14 -16.65 5.83
C MET A 1 16.96 -15.90 4.51
N ALA A 2 17.99 -15.82 3.73
CA ALA A 2 17.93 -15.11 2.47
C ALA A 2 17.06 -15.86 1.48
N LYS A 3 16.06 -15.20 0.95
CA LYS A 3 15.34 -15.74 -0.19
C LYS A 3 16.22 -15.55 -1.41
N ASP A 4 16.25 -16.54 -2.28
CA ASP A 4 16.96 -16.42 -3.54
C ASP A 4 16.24 -15.53 -4.55
N THR A 5 15.09 -14.96 -4.14
CA THR A 5 14.32 -14.04 -4.97
C THR A 5 15.02 -12.68 -5.03
N LYS A 6 15.15 -12.16 -6.22
CA LYS A 6 15.78 -10.87 -6.46
C LYS A 6 14.70 -9.80 -6.69
N VAL A 7 15.02 -8.58 -6.30
CA VAL A 7 14.15 -7.44 -6.58
C VAL A 7 14.16 -7.22 -8.09
N GLU A 8 13.00 -7.38 -8.72
CA GLU A 8 12.82 -7.15 -10.14
C GLU A 8 12.58 -5.68 -10.43
N GLU A 9 11.83 -5.02 -9.56
CA GLU A 9 11.46 -3.64 -9.73
C GLU A 9 11.25 -2.98 -8.37
N GLU A 10 11.73 -1.75 -8.22
CA GLU A 10 11.53 -0.96 -7.01
C GLU A 10 11.08 0.43 -7.41
N ARG A 11 9.95 0.86 -6.86
CA ARG A 11 9.38 2.18 -7.18
C ARG A 11 8.75 2.82 -5.96
N VAL A 12 8.70 4.14 -5.98
CA VAL A 12 7.99 4.94 -4.98
C VAL A 12 6.73 5.50 -5.64
N TYR A 13 5.60 5.28 -5.01
CA TYR A 13 4.31 5.75 -5.49
C TYR A 13 3.70 6.72 -4.50
N SER A 14 3.07 7.76 -5.01
CA SER A 14 2.21 8.63 -4.23
C SER A 14 0.77 8.26 -4.57
N ILE A 15 0.08 7.63 -3.65
CA ILE A 15 -1.24 7.05 -3.90
C ILE A 15 -2.31 7.99 -3.35
N PRO A 16 -3.19 8.53 -4.21
CA PRO A 16 -4.28 9.36 -3.74
C PRO A 16 -5.38 8.50 -3.11
N LEU A 17 -5.90 8.93 -1.98
CA LEU A 17 -6.93 8.21 -1.25
C LEU A 17 -8.24 8.98 -1.16
N ARG A 18 -8.43 9.99 -2.02
CA ARG A 18 -9.62 10.84 -1.98
C ARG A 18 -10.92 10.08 -2.22
N ALA A 19 -10.89 9.07 -3.08
CA ALA A 19 -12.09 8.29 -3.40
C ALA A 19 -12.66 7.59 -2.17
N VAL A 20 -11.85 7.37 -1.16
CA VAL A 20 -12.28 6.74 0.10
C VAL A 20 -13.34 7.57 0.82
N LYS A 21 -13.39 8.89 0.58
CA LYS A 21 -14.38 9.77 1.20
C LYS A 21 -15.82 9.44 0.79
N HIS A 22 -16.01 8.72 -0.31
CA HIS A 22 -17.33 8.26 -0.74
C HIS A 22 -17.82 7.05 0.03
N THR A 23 -16.94 6.45 0.83
CA THR A 23 -17.24 5.32 1.67
C THR A 23 -17.75 5.82 3.04
N PRO A 24 -18.66 5.09 3.71
CA PRO A 24 -19.08 5.46 5.06
C PRO A 24 -17.87 5.64 6.00
N ARG A 25 -17.96 6.61 6.89
CA ARG A 25 -16.84 7.00 7.77
C ARG A 25 -16.18 5.81 8.46
N TRP A 26 -16.98 4.92 9.01
CA TRP A 26 -16.46 3.81 9.80
C TRP A 26 -15.69 2.78 8.98
N ARG A 27 -15.79 2.86 7.64
CA ARG A 27 -15.08 1.95 6.74
C ARG A 27 -13.94 2.59 5.98
N ARG A 28 -13.69 3.88 6.18
CA ARG A 28 -12.75 4.63 5.35
C ARG A 28 -11.32 4.11 5.42
N SER A 29 -10.81 3.84 6.62
CA SER A 29 -9.43 3.36 6.75
C SER A 29 -9.27 1.96 6.19
N LYS A 30 -10.25 1.10 6.38
CA LYS A 30 -10.24 -0.24 5.81
C LYS A 30 -10.28 -0.17 4.28
N LYS A 31 -11.12 0.71 3.74
CA LYS A 31 -11.21 0.92 2.29
C LYS A 31 -9.90 1.47 1.74
N ALA A 32 -9.25 2.36 2.49
CA ALA A 32 -7.95 2.92 2.08
C ALA A 32 -6.89 1.82 1.92
N ILE A 33 -6.83 0.87 2.84
CA ILE A 33 -5.90 -0.26 2.74
C ILE A 33 -6.18 -1.07 1.47
N SER A 34 -7.45 -1.35 1.18
CA SER A 34 -7.84 -2.06 -0.04
C SER A 34 -7.43 -1.29 -1.30
N GLU A 35 -7.63 0.01 -1.31
CA GLU A 35 -7.26 0.86 -2.45
C GLU A 35 -5.75 0.85 -2.68
N ILE A 36 -4.96 0.90 -1.61
CA ILE A 36 -3.50 0.83 -1.71
C ILE A 36 -3.09 -0.48 -2.34
N ARG A 37 -3.66 -1.59 -1.89
CA ARG A 37 -3.34 -2.91 -2.42
C ARG A 37 -3.69 -3.03 -3.89
N GLN A 38 -4.87 -2.57 -4.27
CA GLN A 38 -5.32 -2.60 -5.67
C GLN A 38 -4.43 -1.74 -6.56
N TYR A 39 -4.08 -0.56 -6.08
CA TYR A 39 -3.21 0.36 -6.81
C TYR A 39 -1.85 -0.29 -7.11
N LEU A 40 -1.24 -0.87 -6.09
CA LEU A 40 0.07 -1.52 -6.25
C LEU A 40 -0.01 -2.75 -7.16
N ALA A 41 -1.05 -3.55 -7.00
CA ALA A 41 -1.24 -4.72 -7.85
C ALA A 41 -1.38 -4.32 -9.32
N HIS A 42 -2.16 -3.30 -9.59
CA HIS A 42 -2.38 -2.81 -10.95
C HIS A 42 -1.09 -2.25 -11.56
N HIS A 43 -0.39 -1.40 -10.84
CA HIS A 43 0.80 -0.73 -11.37
C HIS A 43 2.01 -1.65 -11.53
N LEU A 44 2.08 -2.68 -10.71
CA LEU A 44 3.21 -3.62 -10.74
C LEU A 44 2.87 -4.92 -11.47
N GLY A 45 1.64 -5.05 -11.96
CA GLY A 45 1.23 -6.24 -12.68
C GLY A 45 1.22 -7.50 -11.82
N ALA A 46 0.88 -7.37 -10.54
CA ALA A 46 0.85 -8.47 -9.59
C ALA A 46 -0.59 -8.78 -9.17
N GLU A 47 -0.79 -9.95 -8.59
CA GLU A 47 -2.07 -10.31 -8.01
C GLU A 47 -2.23 -9.64 -6.66
N GLU A 48 -3.46 -9.23 -6.31
CA GLU A 48 -3.71 -8.52 -5.05
C GLU A 48 -3.30 -9.33 -3.83
N ASP A 49 -3.50 -10.65 -3.86
CA ASP A 49 -3.15 -11.51 -2.72
C ASP A 49 -1.64 -11.70 -2.57
N LYS A 50 -0.86 -11.31 -3.56
CA LYS A 50 0.60 -11.33 -3.48
C LYS A 50 1.20 -10.01 -3.04
N VAL A 51 0.37 -8.98 -2.86
CA VAL A 51 0.83 -7.69 -2.38
C VAL A 51 0.81 -7.72 -0.84
N LYS A 52 1.98 -7.56 -0.25
CA LYS A 52 2.15 -7.54 1.21
C LYS A 52 2.44 -6.12 1.66
N LEU A 53 1.62 -5.62 2.56
CA LEU A 53 1.78 -4.28 3.10
C LEU A 53 2.46 -4.35 4.47
N ASP A 54 3.49 -3.54 4.64
CA ASP A 54 4.18 -3.45 5.92
C ASP A 54 3.26 -2.85 6.98
N PRO A 55 3.38 -3.27 8.24
CA PRO A 55 2.59 -2.66 9.32
C PRO A 55 2.67 -1.15 9.41
N SER A 56 3.77 -0.54 8.95
CA SER A 56 3.92 0.92 8.95
C SER A 56 2.85 1.60 8.11
N ILE A 57 2.44 0.99 6.99
CA ILE A 57 1.38 1.52 6.14
C ILE A 57 0.06 1.48 6.88
N ASN A 58 -0.24 0.35 7.50
CA ASN A 58 -1.46 0.17 8.26
C ASN A 58 -1.55 1.17 9.42
N GLN A 59 -0.45 1.33 10.15
CA GLN A 59 -0.37 2.28 11.26
C GLN A 59 -0.62 3.71 10.77
N LYS A 60 -0.04 4.09 9.65
CA LYS A 60 -0.23 5.44 9.10
C LYS A 60 -1.67 5.69 8.69
N VAL A 61 -2.29 4.72 8.04
CA VAL A 61 -3.68 4.84 7.59
C VAL A 61 -4.64 4.96 8.77
N TRP A 62 -4.39 4.21 9.84
CA TRP A 62 -5.25 4.18 11.03
C TRP A 62 -4.85 5.19 12.11
N GLU A 63 -3.83 6.00 11.86
CA GLU A 63 -3.29 6.94 12.85
C GLU A 63 -4.35 7.85 13.47
N LYS A 64 -5.31 8.28 12.67
CA LYS A 64 -6.41 9.15 13.13
C LYS A 64 -7.74 8.41 13.24
N GLY A 65 -7.69 7.08 13.36
CA GLY A 65 -8.88 6.25 13.54
C GLY A 65 -9.46 5.76 12.22
N SER A 66 -10.61 5.13 12.30
CA SER A 66 -11.23 4.47 11.14
C SER A 66 -11.85 5.43 10.12
N SER A 67 -12.12 6.68 10.53
CA SER A 67 -12.84 7.62 9.69
C SER A 67 -11.97 8.64 8.96
N ASN A 68 -10.71 8.79 9.35
CA ASN A 68 -9.84 9.84 8.80
C ASN A 68 -8.51 9.31 8.28
N PRO A 69 -8.53 8.50 7.20
CA PRO A 69 -7.26 8.14 6.56
C PRO A 69 -6.64 9.37 5.89
N PRO A 70 -5.34 9.37 5.63
CA PRO A 70 -4.71 10.49 4.94
C PRO A 70 -5.26 10.63 3.52
N ASN A 71 -5.20 11.84 2.96
CA ASN A 71 -5.65 12.09 1.59
C ASN A 71 -4.74 11.45 0.55
N LYS A 72 -3.50 11.23 0.91
CA LYS A 72 -2.47 10.71 0.03
C LYS A 72 -1.43 10.01 0.88
N ILE A 73 -0.88 8.92 0.37
CA ILE A 73 0.18 8.20 1.07
C ILE A 73 1.30 7.88 0.08
N THR A 74 2.53 8.05 0.53
CA THR A 74 3.70 7.73 -0.28
C THR A 74 4.25 6.38 0.17
N ILE A 75 4.37 5.46 -0.76
CA ILE A 75 4.74 4.08 -0.50
C ILE A 75 5.89 3.66 -1.39
N ARG A 76 6.86 2.98 -0.81
CA ARG A 76 7.93 2.35 -1.53
C ARG A 76 7.57 0.88 -1.73
N ALA A 77 7.49 0.46 -2.98
CA ALA A 77 7.10 -0.89 -3.33
C ALA A 77 8.22 -1.61 -4.07
N MET A 78 8.41 -2.86 -3.72
CA MET A 78 9.41 -3.74 -4.36
C MET A 78 8.71 -4.96 -4.89
N LYS A 79 8.90 -5.24 -6.18
CA LYS A 79 8.39 -6.44 -6.80
C LYS A 79 9.53 -7.44 -6.96
N PHE A 80 9.31 -8.65 -6.50
CA PHE A 80 10.29 -9.73 -6.60
C PHE A 80 10.02 -10.60 -7.82
N ASP A 81 11.01 -11.37 -8.24
CA ASP A 81 10.92 -12.20 -9.43
C ASP A 81 9.90 -13.34 -9.30
N ASP A 82 9.49 -13.68 -8.08
CA ASP A 82 8.45 -14.68 -7.84
C ASP A 82 7.03 -14.09 -7.91
N GLY A 83 6.90 -12.81 -8.22
CA GLY A 83 5.62 -12.14 -8.33
C GLY A 83 5.10 -11.52 -7.04
N VAL A 84 5.80 -11.68 -5.93
CA VAL A 84 5.43 -11.07 -4.65
C VAL A 84 5.82 -9.60 -4.67
N VAL A 85 4.94 -8.75 -4.14
CA VAL A 85 5.20 -7.33 -3.96
C VAL A 85 5.24 -7.04 -2.46
N GLU A 86 6.28 -6.36 -2.02
CA GLU A 86 6.38 -5.87 -0.65
C GLU A 86 6.36 -4.36 -0.68
N ALA A 87 5.50 -3.78 0.14
CA ALA A 87 5.33 -2.32 0.19
C ALA A 87 5.54 -1.83 1.61
N GLU A 88 6.22 -0.70 1.74
CA GLU A 88 6.45 -0.06 3.02
C GLU A 88 6.21 1.43 2.90
N LEU A 89 5.98 2.08 4.03
CA LEU A 89 5.78 3.52 4.05
C LEU A 89 7.08 4.22 3.69
N ALA A 90 7.04 5.07 2.66
CA ALA A 90 8.18 5.89 2.31
C ALA A 90 8.19 7.09 3.25
N THR A 91 9.30 7.27 3.96
CA THR A 91 9.47 8.44 4.80
C THR A 91 10.14 9.54 3.99
N GLU A 92 9.49 10.69 3.93
CA GLU A 92 10.13 11.87 3.41
C GLU A 92 10.90 12.51 4.54
N SER A 93 12.17 12.64 4.33
CA SER A 93 13.02 13.36 5.28
C SER A 93 13.09 14.82 4.92
#